data_ef3d7c447973f26901b2fe358f28088e
#
_entry.id   ef3d7c447973f26901b2fe358f28088e
#
_cell.length_a   1.000
_cell.length_b   1.000
_cell.length_c   1.000
_cell.angle_alpha   90.00
_cell.angle_beta   90.00
_cell.angle_gamma   90.00
#
_symmetry.space_group_name_H-M   'P 1'
#
loop_
_entity.id
_entity.type
_entity.pdbx_description
1 polymer ?
#
loop_
_entity_poly.entity_id
_entity_poly.type
_entity_poly.pdbx_seq_one_letter_code
_entity_poly.pdbx_strand_id
1 'polypeptide(L)'
;MGIKSSTSILLLLAGCTVGPNFESPSPWSPDSWFRSTRTEKATAPISLPVAEPIDVEWWAIFNDAELTSLMHRVADANLDVRAADFRLAEARAQRGVTAAGLFPTVNGNGSYTREQVSKNGVLSLLGGGSQATQSNGLGGRQGGIPSTSTIPAFDLFQAGFDASWELDLWGKVRRQVESASAQVDSTTEARRNTLLTSLAELARNYVQLRGLQESERIVRSNLVTAEQAVHLTDERVRGGLATDLDLANARAQAEGTAANLPQLEAQELQAINAISFLLGAAPGTMAAELETRKPIPPIPPTVPIGLPSELASRRPDIRQADAQLHAATADIGVAEANFFPSVTLSGSVALQATQFSRVFEANALTYGLGPSISIPIFEGGRLTRTLELRKDQAKEAALNYQKTVLQAFHDVDNALIAYRADQLRRDRLVAQSAQSRRALQIANERYRNGLSDFLEVLTAQRTLLQADQDRATATTTVSTDLIMLYKALGGGWQIGEQKS
;
A
#
# COMPACT_ATOMS: atom_id res chain seq x y z
N MET A 1 0.01 -16.13 -63.01
CA MET A 1 0.59 -17.24 -62.19
C MET A 1 1.08 -16.61 -60.90
N GLY A 2 0.50 -16.68 -59.93
CA GLY A 2 0.00 -17.25 -58.75
C GLY A 2 0.84 -16.76 -57.58
N ILE A 3 0.45 -15.61 -56.96
CA ILE A 3 0.92 -15.18 -55.64
C ILE A 3 0.10 -15.94 -54.58
N LYS A 4 0.60 -17.10 -54.14
CA LYS A 4 -0.02 -17.91 -53.06
C LYS A 4 1.04 -18.51 -52.12
N SER A 5 2.00 -17.74 -51.63
CA SER A 5 3.00 -18.25 -50.66
C SER A 5 3.30 -17.35 -49.47
N SER A 6 2.61 -16.20 -49.30
CA SER A 6 2.96 -15.25 -48.24
C SER A 6 2.14 -15.38 -46.94
N THR A 7 1.11 -16.24 -46.94
CA THR A 7 0.20 -16.34 -45.77
C THR A 7 0.62 -17.41 -44.72
N SER A 8 1.52 -18.29 -45.08
CA SER A 8 1.96 -19.40 -44.20
C SER A 8 3.04 -19.02 -43.19
N ILE A 9 3.75 -17.90 -43.38
CA ILE A 9 4.83 -17.47 -42.47
C ILE A 9 4.30 -16.72 -41.26
N LEU A 10 3.15 -16.08 -41.36
CA LEU A 10 2.53 -15.37 -40.22
C LEU A 10 1.89 -16.26 -39.15
N LEU A 11 1.59 -17.52 -39.46
CA LEU A 11 0.99 -18.47 -38.50
C LEU A 11 2.01 -19.19 -37.59
N LEU A 12 3.31 -19.08 -37.90
CA LEU A 12 4.38 -19.64 -37.05
C LEU A 12 4.86 -18.70 -35.94
N LEU A 13 4.34 -17.47 -35.89
CA LEU A 13 4.64 -16.48 -34.84
C LEU A 13 3.73 -16.55 -33.60
N ALA A 14 2.85 -17.56 -33.51
CA ALA A 14 2.26 -17.96 -32.24
C ALA A 14 3.34 -18.63 -31.38
N GLY A 15 4.37 -17.87 -31.03
CA GLY A 15 5.53 -18.31 -30.27
C GLY A 15 5.10 -18.90 -28.93
N CYS A 16 5.55 -20.11 -28.63
CA CYS A 16 5.38 -20.73 -27.32
C CYS A 16 5.99 -19.83 -26.26
N THR A 17 5.22 -19.40 -25.27
CA THR A 17 5.78 -18.82 -24.05
C THR A 17 6.31 -19.95 -23.18
N VAL A 18 7.60 -19.89 -22.82
CA VAL A 18 8.21 -20.87 -21.92
C VAL A 18 7.94 -20.48 -20.45
N GLY A 19 8.09 -21.46 -19.57
CA GLY A 19 7.88 -21.29 -18.13
C GLY A 19 6.47 -21.59 -17.65
N PRO A 20 6.25 -21.64 -16.33
CA PRO A 20 4.96 -21.95 -15.73
C PRO A 20 3.95 -20.82 -15.95
N ASN A 21 2.70 -21.19 -16.18
CA ASN A 21 1.59 -20.25 -16.14
C ASN A 21 1.15 -20.07 -14.68
N PHE A 22 0.78 -18.84 -14.34
CA PHE A 22 0.25 -18.55 -13.01
C PHE A 22 -1.18 -19.06 -12.88
N GLU A 23 -1.44 -19.74 -11.76
CA GLU A 23 -2.77 -20.10 -11.31
C GLU A 23 -2.91 -19.58 -9.87
N SER A 24 -3.94 -18.75 -9.62
CA SER A 24 -4.18 -18.22 -8.29
C SER A 24 -4.49 -19.37 -7.33
N PRO A 25 -3.77 -19.49 -6.20
CA PRO A 25 -4.04 -20.54 -5.22
C PRO A 25 -5.43 -20.38 -4.62
N SER A 26 -6.15 -21.49 -4.46
CA SER A 26 -7.39 -21.49 -3.67
C SER A 26 -7.03 -21.43 -2.18
N PRO A 27 -7.29 -20.32 -1.48
CA PRO A 27 -6.95 -20.21 -0.07
C PRO A 27 -7.85 -21.14 0.75
N TRP A 28 -7.27 -21.76 1.77
CA TRP A 28 -8.09 -22.41 2.78
C TRP A 28 -8.99 -21.40 3.47
N SER A 29 -10.26 -21.72 3.65
CA SER A 29 -11.21 -20.94 4.43
C SER A 29 -12.04 -21.85 5.33
N PRO A 30 -12.36 -21.43 6.57
CA PRO A 30 -13.28 -22.18 7.41
C PRO A 30 -14.73 -22.02 6.92
N ASP A 31 -15.60 -23.01 7.21
CA ASP A 31 -17.01 -22.94 6.86
C ASP A 31 -17.78 -21.84 7.61
N SER A 32 -17.28 -21.44 8.79
CA SER A 32 -17.84 -20.37 9.61
C SER A 32 -16.76 -19.69 10.44
N TRP A 33 -17.03 -18.47 10.91
CA TRP A 33 -16.14 -17.79 11.85
C TRP A 33 -16.06 -18.56 13.17
N PHE A 34 -14.84 -18.84 13.66
CA PHE A 34 -14.60 -19.76 14.79
C PHE A 34 -15.32 -19.39 16.09
N ARG A 35 -15.57 -18.12 16.34
CA ARG A 35 -16.16 -17.62 17.60
C ARG A 35 -17.58 -17.12 17.49
N SER A 36 -18.13 -16.96 16.28
CA SER A 36 -19.51 -16.48 16.09
C SER A 36 -20.58 -17.45 16.62
N THR A 37 -20.25 -18.74 16.71
CA THR A 37 -21.20 -19.83 17.07
C THR A 37 -21.27 -20.14 18.56
N ARG A 38 -20.41 -19.59 19.42
CA ARG A 38 -20.45 -19.83 20.86
C ARG A 38 -21.52 -18.96 21.51
N THR A 39 -22.77 -19.41 21.44
CA THR A 39 -23.91 -18.78 22.08
C THR A 39 -23.91 -19.08 23.60
N GLU A 40 -23.10 -18.36 24.38
CA GLU A 40 -23.42 -18.22 25.80
C GLU A 40 -24.64 -17.30 25.90
N LYS A 41 -25.63 -17.70 26.70
CA LYS A 41 -26.81 -16.89 26.97
C LYS A 41 -26.38 -15.56 27.59
N ALA A 42 -26.20 -14.55 26.73
CA ALA A 42 -25.98 -13.19 27.18
C ALA A 42 -27.29 -12.68 27.76
N THR A 43 -27.23 -12.15 28.97
CA THR A 43 -28.36 -11.58 29.69
C THR A 43 -28.70 -10.14 29.27
N ALA A 44 -27.92 -9.56 28.35
CA ALA A 44 -28.09 -8.20 27.83
C ALA A 44 -28.16 -8.21 26.30
N PRO A 45 -28.81 -7.25 25.64
CA PRO A 45 -28.80 -7.10 24.19
C PRO A 45 -27.37 -6.80 23.71
N ILE A 46 -26.73 -7.79 23.16
CA ILE A 46 -25.39 -7.68 22.52
C ILE A 46 -25.62 -7.44 21.06
N SER A 47 -24.82 -6.54 20.46
CA SER A 47 -24.74 -6.40 19.01
C SER A 47 -24.13 -7.69 18.40
N LEU A 48 -24.91 -8.37 17.55
CA LEU A 48 -24.59 -9.71 17.08
C LEU A 48 -23.98 -9.67 15.67
N PRO A 49 -22.82 -10.32 15.45
CA PRO A 49 -22.30 -10.57 14.11
C PRO A 49 -23.26 -11.49 13.32
N VAL A 50 -23.61 -11.10 12.10
CA VAL A 50 -24.49 -11.86 11.20
C VAL A 50 -23.79 -12.10 9.85
N ALA A 51 -24.02 -13.27 9.23
CA ALA A 51 -23.41 -13.65 7.95
C ALA A 51 -24.14 -12.97 6.76
N GLU A 52 -24.30 -11.65 6.83
CA GLU A 52 -24.86 -10.82 5.77
C GLU A 52 -23.75 -10.10 5.02
N PRO A 53 -23.96 -9.73 3.73
CA PRO A 53 -22.98 -8.96 2.97
C PRO A 53 -22.60 -7.65 3.66
N ILE A 54 -21.32 -7.30 3.59
CA ILE A 54 -20.81 -6.05 4.16
C ILE A 54 -21.11 -4.93 3.16
N ASP A 55 -21.68 -3.83 3.65
CA ASP A 55 -21.88 -2.63 2.86
C ASP A 55 -20.52 -1.98 2.53
N VAL A 56 -20.43 -1.37 1.35
CA VAL A 56 -19.28 -0.57 0.95
C VAL A 56 -19.08 0.61 1.91
N GLU A 57 -20.15 1.25 2.32
CA GLU A 57 -20.15 2.34 3.29
C GLU A 57 -20.48 1.81 4.71
N TRP A 58 -19.69 0.85 5.19
CA TRP A 58 -19.92 0.21 6.50
C TRP A 58 -20.06 1.20 7.66
N TRP A 59 -19.50 2.41 7.57
CA TRP A 59 -19.61 3.45 8.60
C TRP A 59 -21.02 4.03 8.74
N ALA A 60 -21.89 3.83 7.74
CA ALA A 60 -23.29 4.25 7.80
C ALA A 60 -24.06 3.58 8.97
N ILE A 61 -23.60 2.42 9.46
CA ILE A 61 -24.16 1.73 10.62
C ILE A 61 -24.12 2.56 11.92
N PHE A 62 -23.19 3.51 12.02
CA PHE A 62 -23.10 4.42 13.14
C PHE A 62 -24.16 5.52 13.13
N ASN A 63 -24.90 5.66 12.04
CA ASN A 63 -25.95 6.67 11.82
C ASN A 63 -25.47 8.10 12.18
N ASP A 64 -24.23 8.43 11.76
CA ASP A 64 -23.58 9.71 11.99
C ASP A 64 -23.23 10.37 10.66
N ALA A 65 -23.96 11.44 10.31
CA ALA A 65 -23.79 12.16 9.05
C ALA A 65 -22.44 12.88 8.96
N GLU A 66 -21.88 13.33 10.09
CA GLU A 66 -20.57 13.99 10.12
C GLU A 66 -19.45 12.98 9.87
N LEU A 67 -19.50 11.82 10.54
CA LEU A 67 -18.59 10.72 10.24
C LEU A 67 -18.64 10.36 8.76
N THR A 68 -19.84 10.18 8.19
CA THR A 68 -20.01 9.86 6.77
C THR A 68 -19.40 10.93 5.87
N SER A 69 -19.61 12.21 6.15
CA SER A 69 -19.00 13.32 5.41
C SER A 69 -17.46 13.29 5.48
N LEU A 70 -16.90 13.05 6.66
CA LEU A 70 -15.46 12.95 6.85
C LEU A 70 -14.85 11.76 6.10
N MET A 71 -15.55 10.61 6.07
CA MET A 71 -15.10 9.41 5.35
C MET A 71 -15.00 9.66 3.83
N HIS A 72 -15.98 10.33 3.24
CA HIS A 72 -15.90 10.73 1.83
C HIS A 72 -14.76 11.72 1.57
N ARG A 73 -14.57 12.69 2.45
CA ARG A 73 -13.50 13.70 2.33
C ARG A 73 -12.11 13.08 2.43
N VAL A 74 -11.91 12.10 3.33
CA VAL A 74 -10.62 11.39 3.44
C VAL A 74 -10.29 10.61 2.16
N ALA A 75 -11.27 9.98 1.55
CA ALA A 75 -11.06 9.24 0.31
C ALA A 75 -10.53 10.14 -0.84
N ASP A 76 -10.91 11.41 -0.86
CA ASP A 76 -10.52 12.37 -1.89
C ASP A 76 -9.26 13.17 -1.54
N ALA A 77 -9.06 13.51 -0.26
CA ALA A 77 -8.09 14.51 0.17
C ALA A 77 -6.84 13.94 0.84
N ASN A 78 -6.89 12.68 1.29
CA ASN A 78 -5.78 12.07 2.03
C ASN A 78 -4.50 12.00 1.20
N LEU A 79 -3.40 12.51 1.75
CA LEU A 79 -2.12 12.64 1.03
C LEU A 79 -1.46 11.27 0.78
N ASP A 80 -1.65 10.28 1.66
CA ASP A 80 -1.09 8.94 1.48
C ASP A 80 -1.83 8.19 0.36
N VAL A 81 -3.15 8.38 0.25
CA VAL A 81 -3.95 7.83 -0.87
C VAL A 81 -3.51 8.47 -2.18
N ARG A 82 -3.34 9.79 -2.22
CA ARG A 82 -2.85 10.51 -3.41
C ARG A 82 -1.42 10.10 -3.79
N ALA A 83 -0.54 9.88 -2.81
CA ALA A 83 0.79 9.34 -3.07
C ALA A 83 0.72 7.92 -3.64
N ALA A 84 -0.22 7.09 -3.18
CA ALA A 84 -0.44 5.76 -3.73
C ALA A 84 -0.99 5.80 -5.17
N ASP A 85 -1.78 6.82 -5.55
CA ASP A 85 -2.20 7.05 -6.93
C ASP A 85 -1.01 7.32 -7.86
N PHE A 86 -0.04 8.12 -7.42
CA PHE A 86 1.19 8.36 -8.19
C PHE A 86 2.05 7.10 -8.31
N ARG A 87 2.20 6.30 -7.24
CA ARG A 87 2.90 5.01 -7.31
C ARG A 87 2.25 4.05 -8.32
N LEU A 88 0.92 4.05 -8.39
CA LEU A 88 0.19 3.28 -9.41
C LEU A 88 0.47 3.81 -10.83
N ALA A 89 0.52 5.13 -11.03
CA ALA A 89 0.89 5.72 -12.30
C ALA A 89 2.34 5.37 -12.69
N GLU A 90 3.27 5.39 -11.74
CA GLU A 90 4.67 4.96 -11.93
C GLU A 90 4.76 3.48 -12.35
N ALA A 91 4.01 2.59 -11.69
CA ALA A 91 3.99 1.16 -12.04
C ALA A 91 3.43 0.94 -13.46
N ARG A 92 2.39 1.69 -13.85
CA ARG A 92 1.84 1.65 -15.22
C ARG A 92 2.84 2.14 -16.25
N ALA A 93 3.55 3.23 -15.95
CA ALA A 93 4.62 3.73 -16.82
C ALA A 93 5.76 2.71 -16.95
N GLN A 94 6.19 2.09 -15.84
CA GLN A 94 7.22 1.04 -15.86
C GLN A 94 6.79 -0.18 -16.69
N ARG A 95 5.52 -0.61 -16.59
CA ARG A 95 4.97 -1.63 -17.50
C ARG A 95 5.08 -1.19 -18.96
N GLY A 96 4.79 0.08 -19.27
CA GLY A 96 4.94 0.66 -20.61
C GLY A 96 6.38 0.59 -21.10
N VAL A 97 7.36 0.93 -20.25
CA VAL A 97 8.80 0.82 -20.54
C VAL A 97 9.17 -0.64 -20.84
N THR A 98 8.69 -1.59 -20.05
CA THR A 98 8.93 -3.02 -20.28
C THR A 98 8.29 -3.48 -21.60
N ALA A 99 7.07 -3.05 -21.90
CA ALA A 99 6.34 -3.41 -23.11
C ALA A 99 6.98 -2.83 -24.37
N ALA A 100 7.75 -1.72 -24.27
CA ALA A 100 8.50 -1.17 -25.39
C ALA A 100 9.55 -2.17 -25.93
N GLY A 101 10.02 -3.13 -25.12
CA GLY A 101 10.89 -4.22 -25.58
C GLY A 101 10.26 -5.15 -26.63
N LEU A 102 8.93 -5.13 -26.80
CA LEU A 102 8.24 -5.86 -27.88
C LEU A 102 8.41 -5.21 -29.26
N PHE A 103 8.91 -3.98 -29.33
CA PHE A 103 9.04 -3.19 -30.55
C PHE A 103 10.50 -2.91 -30.87
N PRO A 104 10.83 -2.61 -32.17
CA PRO A 104 12.18 -2.22 -32.55
C PRO A 104 12.55 -0.86 -31.92
N THR A 105 13.83 -0.72 -31.58
CA THR A 105 14.43 0.57 -31.23
C THR A 105 15.09 1.16 -32.48
N VAL A 106 14.96 2.48 -32.70
CA VAL A 106 15.58 3.21 -33.79
C VAL A 106 16.35 4.38 -33.19
N ASN A 107 17.66 4.46 -33.49
CA ASN A 107 18.52 5.52 -33.02
C ASN A 107 19.11 6.30 -34.22
N GLY A 108 19.23 7.63 -34.07
CA GLY A 108 19.96 8.48 -35.00
C GLY A 108 21.38 8.73 -34.49
N ASN A 109 22.39 8.41 -35.28
CA ASN A 109 23.80 8.54 -34.90
C ASN A 109 24.52 9.47 -35.84
N GLY A 110 25.37 10.33 -35.29
CA GLY A 110 26.33 11.14 -36.05
C GLY A 110 27.72 11.01 -35.42
N SER A 111 28.72 10.72 -36.22
CA SER A 111 30.09 10.61 -35.73
C SER A 111 31.10 11.24 -36.70
N TYR A 112 32.13 11.78 -36.13
CA TYR A 112 33.37 12.15 -36.82
C TYR A 112 34.49 11.41 -36.11
N THR A 113 35.29 10.66 -36.93
CA THR A 113 36.48 9.97 -36.47
C THR A 113 37.64 10.28 -37.40
N ARG A 114 38.80 10.55 -36.83
CA ARG A 114 40.05 10.57 -37.58
C ARG A 114 40.78 9.27 -37.31
N GLU A 115 40.86 8.43 -38.34
CA GLU A 115 41.42 7.09 -38.22
C GLU A 115 42.81 7.02 -38.92
N GLN A 116 43.72 6.31 -38.26
CA GLN A 116 44.97 5.88 -38.87
C GLN A 116 45.06 4.38 -38.75
N VAL A 117 45.07 3.70 -39.88
CA VAL A 117 45.20 2.25 -39.92
C VAL A 117 46.60 1.83 -39.49
N SER A 118 46.69 0.87 -38.59
CA SER A 118 47.97 0.32 -38.13
C SER A 118 48.72 -0.33 -39.28
N LYS A 119 50.01 0.00 -39.41
CA LYS A 119 50.90 -0.63 -40.39
C LYS A 119 51.09 -2.13 -40.15
N ASN A 120 50.85 -2.61 -38.94
CA ASN A 120 50.96 -4.01 -38.53
C ASN A 120 49.61 -4.71 -38.45
N GLY A 121 48.51 -4.08 -38.91
CA GLY A 121 47.14 -4.63 -38.85
C GLY A 121 46.79 -5.47 -40.10
N VAL A 122 45.49 -5.92 -40.14
CA VAL A 122 44.98 -6.82 -41.20
C VAL A 122 45.22 -6.31 -42.63
N LEU A 123 45.28 -4.98 -42.83
CA LEU A 123 45.56 -4.38 -44.14
C LEU A 123 46.99 -4.62 -44.63
N SER A 124 47.94 -4.90 -43.71
CA SER A 124 49.32 -5.29 -44.11
C SER A 124 49.37 -6.66 -44.81
N LEU A 125 48.35 -7.52 -44.52
CA LEU A 125 48.18 -8.83 -45.15
C LEU A 125 47.65 -8.72 -46.59
N LEU A 126 46.91 -7.66 -46.91
CA LEU A 126 46.33 -7.42 -48.24
C LEU A 126 47.36 -6.71 -49.19
N GLY A 127 48.31 -6.01 -48.58
CA GLY A 127 49.44 -5.37 -49.35
C GLY A 127 50.71 -6.20 -49.49
N GLY A 128 50.80 -7.33 -48.76
CA GLY A 128 52.03 -8.14 -48.67
C GLY A 128 52.11 -9.38 -49.58
N GLY A 129 51.20 -9.52 -50.54
CA GLY A 129 51.13 -10.70 -51.41
C GLY A 129 51.98 -10.62 -52.67
N SER A 130 53.27 -10.20 -52.58
CA SER A 130 54.20 -10.36 -53.68
C SER A 130 55.55 -10.90 -53.15
N GLN A 131 55.60 -12.22 -52.89
CA GLN A 131 56.89 -12.90 -52.84
C GLN A 131 57.50 -12.79 -54.25
N ALA A 132 58.50 -11.92 -54.37
CA ALA A 132 59.37 -11.89 -55.54
C ALA A 132 60.07 -13.21 -55.59
N THR A 133 59.60 -14.12 -56.42
CA THR A 133 60.43 -15.23 -56.98
C THR A 133 61.61 -14.61 -57.70
N GLN A 134 62.80 -14.78 -57.16
CA GLN A 134 64.03 -14.47 -57.91
C GLN A 134 64.06 -15.35 -59.12
N SER A 135 63.83 -14.79 -60.32
CA SER A 135 64.21 -15.35 -61.58
C SER A 135 65.32 -14.51 -62.10
N ASN A 136 66.54 -15.05 -62.13
CA ASN A 136 67.68 -14.55 -62.88
C ASN A 136 67.36 -14.61 -64.39
N GLY A 137 67.31 -13.47 -65.08
CA GLY A 137 67.15 -13.43 -66.52
C GLY A 137 66.94 -12.02 -67.04
N LEU A 138 68.02 -11.43 -67.50
CA LEU A 138 68.24 -10.37 -68.54
C LEU A 138 67.01 -9.56 -69.05
N GLY A 139 66.99 -8.28 -68.69
CA GLY A 139 66.60 -7.20 -69.61
C GLY A 139 65.16 -6.87 -69.80
N GLY A 140 64.62 -6.00 -68.96
CA GLY A 140 63.30 -5.38 -69.19
C GLY A 140 63.05 -4.23 -68.19
N ARG A 141 62.75 -3.05 -68.69
CA ARG A 141 62.49 -1.82 -67.94
C ARG A 141 61.45 -2.01 -66.86
N GLN A 142 61.86 -1.83 -65.62
CA GLN A 142 61.02 -1.82 -64.43
C GLN A 142 60.23 -0.52 -64.38
N GLY A 143 58.92 -0.64 -64.49
CA GLY A 143 57.99 0.26 -63.86
C GLY A 143 57.63 -0.29 -62.45
N GLY A 144 58.50 -0.08 -61.46
CA GLY A 144 58.22 -0.50 -60.08
C GLY A 144 57.09 0.29 -59.54
N ILE A 145 55.99 -0.38 -59.18
CA ILE A 145 55.01 0.19 -58.33
C ILE A 145 55.61 0.22 -56.89
N PRO A 146 55.72 1.38 -56.23
CA PRO A 146 56.31 1.44 -54.90
C PRO A 146 55.40 0.72 -53.93
N SER A 147 55.90 -0.40 -53.41
CA SER A 147 55.22 -1.25 -52.38
C SER A 147 55.36 -0.68 -50.97
N THR A 148 54.90 0.53 -50.77
CA THR A 148 54.62 1.11 -49.42
C THR A 148 53.48 2.09 -49.52
N SER A 149 52.27 1.59 -49.78
CA SER A 149 51.09 2.41 -49.63
C SER A 149 50.77 2.49 -48.13
N THR A 150 51.44 3.41 -47.45
CA THR A 150 51.02 3.86 -46.14
C THR A 150 49.67 4.57 -46.33
N ILE A 151 48.58 3.97 -45.86
CA ILE A 151 47.32 4.65 -45.89
C ILE A 151 47.44 5.82 -44.87
N PRO A 152 47.41 7.09 -45.38
CA PRO A 152 47.50 8.24 -44.48
C PRO A 152 46.27 8.25 -43.54
N ALA A 153 46.40 8.92 -42.40
CA ALA A 153 45.25 9.17 -41.56
C ALA A 153 44.15 9.87 -42.37
N PHE A 154 42.94 9.35 -42.29
CA PHE A 154 41.78 9.89 -42.99
C PHE A 154 40.69 10.26 -42.01
N ASP A 155 39.90 11.24 -42.40
CA ASP A 155 38.71 11.65 -41.65
C ASP A 155 37.54 10.80 -42.13
N LEU A 156 36.70 10.37 -41.18
CA LEU A 156 35.48 9.63 -41.45
C LEU A 156 34.30 10.35 -40.83
N PHE A 157 33.43 10.83 -41.68
CA PHE A 157 32.16 11.46 -41.30
C PHE A 157 31.04 10.46 -41.55
N GLN A 158 30.19 10.22 -40.53
CA GLN A 158 29.05 9.31 -40.63
C GLN A 158 27.84 9.94 -39.99
N ALA A 159 26.69 9.85 -40.65
CA ALA A 159 25.38 10.20 -40.09
C ALA A 159 24.34 9.22 -40.61
N GLY A 160 23.49 8.69 -39.72
CA GLY A 160 22.52 7.69 -40.11
C GLY A 160 21.64 7.24 -39.01
N PHE A 161 20.90 6.18 -39.28
CA PHE A 161 20.00 5.52 -38.34
C PHE A 161 20.38 4.06 -38.22
N ASP A 162 20.28 3.54 -37.00
CA ASP A 162 20.32 2.12 -36.70
C ASP A 162 19.04 1.67 -36.04
N ALA A 163 18.59 0.48 -36.38
CA ALA A 163 17.42 -0.18 -35.78
C ALA A 163 17.84 -1.53 -35.23
N SER A 164 17.30 -1.90 -34.07
CA SER A 164 17.51 -3.21 -33.47
C SER A 164 16.23 -3.71 -32.85
N TRP A 165 15.91 -4.98 -33.05
CA TRP A 165 14.72 -5.64 -32.51
C TRP A 165 15.03 -7.10 -32.13
N GLU A 166 14.88 -7.42 -30.83
CA GLU A 166 14.92 -8.80 -30.35
C GLU A 166 13.56 -9.45 -30.61
N LEU A 167 13.53 -10.48 -31.45
CA LEU A 167 12.29 -11.22 -31.71
C LEU A 167 11.95 -12.10 -30.51
N ASP A 168 10.81 -11.84 -29.88
CA ASP A 168 10.37 -12.57 -28.69
C ASP A 168 9.78 -13.96 -29.04
N LEU A 169 10.62 -14.87 -29.56
CA LEU A 169 10.20 -16.19 -29.99
C LEU A 169 9.81 -17.08 -28.83
N TRP A 170 10.48 -16.95 -27.70
CA TRP A 170 10.33 -17.81 -26.51
C TRP A 170 9.49 -17.16 -25.41
N GLY A 171 9.00 -15.95 -25.65
CA GLY A 171 8.14 -15.22 -24.70
C GLY A 171 8.88 -14.54 -23.56
N LYS A 172 10.19 -14.31 -23.67
CA LYS A 172 10.97 -13.60 -22.65
C LYS A 172 10.39 -12.22 -22.34
N VAL A 173 10.18 -11.39 -23.37
CA VAL A 173 9.63 -10.04 -23.18
C VAL A 173 8.16 -10.10 -22.77
N ARG A 174 7.38 -11.03 -23.32
CA ARG A 174 5.99 -11.26 -22.90
C ARG A 174 5.88 -11.62 -21.42
N ARG A 175 6.77 -12.48 -20.89
CA ARG A 175 6.84 -12.82 -19.45
C ARG A 175 7.30 -11.62 -18.59
N GLN A 176 8.19 -10.77 -19.11
CA GLN A 176 8.55 -9.52 -18.43
C GLN A 176 7.35 -8.57 -18.35
N VAL A 177 6.57 -8.44 -19.42
CA VAL A 177 5.35 -7.62 -19.45
C VAL A 177 4.28 -8.20 -18.52
N GLU A 178 4.14 -9.52 -18.45
CA GLU A 178 3.26 -10.22 -17.51
C GLU A 178 3.66 -9.94 -16.07
N SER A 179 4.94 -10.09 -15.71
CA SER A 179 5.46 -9.73 -14.39
C SER A 179 5.21 -8.26 -14.06
N ALA A 180 5.50 -7.34 -14.99
CA ALA A 180 5.24 -5.92 -14.81
C ALA A 180 3.73 -5.60 -14.68
N SER A 181 2.85 -6.36 -15.37
CA SER A 181 1.39 -6.22 -15.25
C SER A 181 0.91 -6.67 -13.87
N ALA A 182 1.39 -7.81 -13.40
CA ALA A 182 1.11 -8.29 -12.04
C ALA A 182 1.64 -7.32 -10.97
N GLN A 183 2.76 -6.62 -11.24
CA GLN A 183 3.24 -5.56 -10.35
C GLN A 183 2.31 -4.33 -10.33
N VAL A 184 1.67 -3.97 -11.46
CA VAL A 184 0.61 -2.94 -11.50
C VAL A 184 -0.59 -3.37 -10.66
N ASP A 185 -1.00 -4.65 -10.75
CA ASP A 185 -2.09 -5.20 -9.94
C ASP A 185 -1.74 -5.15 -8.44
N SER A 186 -0.52 -5.57 -8.07
CA SER A 186 -0.01 -5.47 -6.69
C SER A 186 -0.05 -4.02 -6.17
N THR A 187 0.36 -3.05 -7.00
CA THR A 187 0.35 -1.63 -6.61
C THR A 187 -1.08 -1.08 -6.51
N THR A 188 -2.00 -1.58 -7.36
CA THR A 188 -3.43 -1.25 -7.28
C THR A 188 -4.01 -1.69 -5.93
N GLU A 189 -3.71 -2.91 -5.50
CA GLU A 189 -4.17 -3.43 -4.21
C GLU A 189 -3.49 -2.74 -3.03
N ALA A 190 -2.22 -2.36 -3.15
CA ALA A 190 -1.53 -1.54 -2.14
C ALA A 190 -2.21 -0.17 -1.96
N ARG A 191 -2.65 0.48 -3.05
CA ARG A 191 -3.45 1.71 -3.00
C ARG A 191 -4.77 1.49 -2.26
N ARG A 192 -5.50 0.41 -2.57
CA ARG A 192 -6.75 0.04 -1.90
C ARG A 192 -6.55 -0.19 -0.40
N ASN A 193 -5.46 -0.85 -0.02
CA ASN A 193 -5.10 -1.07 1.38
C ASN A 193 -4.76 0.24 2.10
N THR A 194 -4.10 1.18 1.43
CA THR A 194 -3.85 2.53 1.96
C THR A 194 -5.16 3.25 2.24
N LEU A 195 -6.11 3.24 1.29
CA LEU A 195 -7.43 3.84 1.47
C LEU A 195 -8.19 3.19 2.63
N LEU A 196 -8.27 1.85 2.67
CA LEU A 196 -8.88 1.09 3.76
C LEU A 196 -8.32 1.51 5.13
N THR A 197 -6.99 1.61 5.22
CA THR A 197 -6.31 2.00 6.46
C THR A 197 -6.64 3.44 6.85
N SER A 198 -6.60 4.38 5.92
CA SER A 198 -6.92 5.80 6.17
C SER A 198 -8.36 5.99 6.62
N LEU A 199 -9.31 5.26 6.01
CA LEU A 199 -10.72 5.27 6.43
C LEU A 199 -10.89 4.74 7.86
N ALA A 200 -10.27 3.62 8.18
CA ALA A 200 -10.35 3.04 9.53
C ALA A 200 -9.69 3.95 10.59
N GLU A 201 -8.57 4.59 10.26
CA GLU A 201 -7.90 5.54 11.17
C GLU A 201 -8.73 6.81 11.39
N LEU A 202 -9.36 7.34 10.33
CA LEU A 202 -10.28 8.47 10.48
C LEU A 202 -11.43 8.12 11.41
N ALA A 203 -12.13 7.00 11.15
CA ALA A 203 -13.26 6.57 11.94
C ALA A 203 -12.88 6.36 13.42
N ARG A 204 -11.71 5.74 13.67
CA ARG A 204 -11.15 5.54 15.02
C ARG A 204 -10.88 6.87 15.72
N ASN A 205 -10.19 7.79 15.07
CA ASN A 205 -9.87 9.11 15.65
C ASN A 205 -11.16 9.92 15.93
N TYR A 206 -12.16 9.81 15.04
CA TYR A 206 -13.44 10.45 15.25
C TYR A 206 -14.19 9.89 16.48
N VAL A 207 -14.29 8.56 16.61
CA VAL A 207 -14.92 7.92 17.75
C VAL A 207 -14.15 8.25 19.06
N GLN A 208 -12.82 8.28 18.99
CA GLN A 208 -11.97 8.67 20.12
C GLN A 208 -12.21 10.13 20.53
N LEU A 209 -12.34 11.05 19.59
CA LEU A 209 -12.71 12.45 19.82
C LEU A 209 -14.04 12.55 20.58
N ARG A 210 -15.08 11.81 20.11
CA ARG A 210 -16.40 11.81 20.78
C ARG A 210 -16.31 11.21 22.18
N GLY A 211 -15.45 10.22 22.40
CA GLY A 211 -15.15 9.66 23.72
C GLY A 211 -14.49 10.67 24.67
N LEU A 212 -13.55 11.46 24.18
CA LEU A 212 -12.89 12.53 24.95
C LEU A 212 -13.88 13.63 25.32
N GLN A 213 -14.74 14.04 24.40
CA GLN A 213 -15.81 15.03 24.65
C GLN A 213 -16.82 14.52 25.70
N GLU A 214 -17.17 13.25 25.69
CA GLU A 214 -18.02 12.65 26.74
C GLU A 214 -17.29 12.61 28.08
N SER A 215 -15.99 12.27 28.09
CA SER A 215 -15.17 12.28 29.31
C SER A 215 -15.07 13.68 29.92
N GLU A 216 -14.84 14.69 29.08
CA GLU A 216 -14.83 16.10 29.53
C GLU A 216 -16.18 16.53 30.10
N ARG A 217 -17.29 16.17 29.44
CA ARG A 217 -18.65 16.43 29.95
C ARG A 217 -18.87 15.81 31.32
N ILE A 218 -18.39 14.56 31.52
CA ILE A 218 -18.47 13.86 32.82
C ILE A 218 -17.68 14.61 33.88
N VAL A 219 -16.42 14.99 33.58
CA VAL A 219 -15.57 15.72 34.53
C VAL A 219 -16.17 17.08 34.90
N ARG A 220 -16.67 17.86 33.91
CA ARG A 220 -17.36 19.14 34.17
C ARG A 220 -18.61 18.97 35.05
N SER A 221 -19.41 17.97 34.77
CA SER A 221 -20.60 17.67 35.59
C SER A 221 -20.23 17.28 37.03
N ASN A 222 -19.17 16.51 37.22
CA ASN A 222 -18.65 16.13 38.53
C ASN A 222 -18.01 17.32 39.26
N LEU A 223 -17.34 18.24 38.53
CA LEU A 223 -16.81 19.46 39.11
C LEU A 223 -17.91 20.34 39.71
N VAL A 224 -19.02 20.55 38.96
CA VAL A 224 -20.20 21.27 39.50
C VAL A 224 -20.74 20.62 40.78
N THR A 225 -20.80 19.28 40.81
CA THR A 225 -21.25 18.56 42.01
C THR A 225 -20.24 18.71 43.16
N ALA A 226 -18.93 18.71 42.90
CA ALA A 226 -17.90 18.92 43.91
C ALA A 226 -17.94 20.36 44.47
N GLU A 227 -18.12 21.38 43.61
CA GLU A 227 -18.28 22.78 44.01
C GLU A 227 -19.52 23.00 44.90
N GLN A 228 -20.64 22.34 44.55
CA GLN A 228 -21.83 22.34 45.39
C GLN A 228 -21.57 21.71 46.79
N ALA A 229 -20.76 20.64 46.82
CA ALA A 229 -20.36 20.03 48.09
C ALA A 229 -19.43 20.93 48.89
N VAL A 230 -18.54 21.68 48.29
CA VAL A 230 -17.70 22.71 48.94
C VAL A 230 -18.60 23.76 49.61
N HIS A 231 -19.56 24.31 48.84
CA HIS A 231 -20.48 25.33 49.36
C HIS A 231 -21.28 24.83 50.55
N LEU A 232 -21.90 23.64 50.44
CA LEU A 232 -22.65 23.03 51.53
C LEU A 232 -21.79 22.80 52.79
N THR A 233 -20.54 22.31 52.60
CA THR A 233 -19.62 22.02 53.70
C THR A 233 -19.17 23.33 54.37
N ASP A 234 -18.89 24.42 53.60
CA ASP A 234 -18.54 25.73 54.14
C ASP A 234 -19.67 26.32 54.99
N GLU A 235 -20.94 26.23 54.57
CA GLU A 235 -22.10 26.63 55.36
C GLU A 235 -22.21 25.84 56.66
N ARG A 236 -21.96 24.52 56.64
CA ARG A 236 -22.00 23.67 57.84
C ARG A 236 -20.85 23.95 58.80
N VAL A 237 -19.64 24.28 58.29
CA VAL A 237 -18.53 24.71 59.14
C VAL A 237 -18.86 26.02 59.86
N ARG A 238 -19.42 27.01 59.12
CA ARG A 238 -19.86 28.29 59.73
C ARG A 238 -20.97 28.08 60.80
N GLY A 239 -21.81 27.08 60.60
CA GLY A 239 -22.83 26.66 61.55
C GLY A 239 -22.32 25.76 62.70
N GLY A 240 -21.02 25.44 62.75
CA GLY A 240 -20.44 24.56 63.76
C GLY A 240 -20.84 23.07 63.62
N LEU A 241 -21.34 22.68 62.43
CA LEU A 241 -21.87 21.32 62.15
C LEU A 241 -20.91 20.45 61.33
N ALA A 242 -19.76 21.00 60.88
CA ALA A 242 -18.70 20.30 60.14
C ALA A 242 -17.33 20.86 60.57
N THR A 243 -16.25 20.16 60.20
CA THR A 243 -14.88 20.55 60.57
C THR A 243 -14.17 21.28 59.41
N ASP A 244 -13.13 22.06 59.72
CA ASP A 244 -12.23 22.66 58.70
C ASP A 244 -11.54 21.58 57.83
N LEU A 245 -11.33 20.38 58.39
CA LEU A 245 -10.81 19.23 57.66
C LEU A 245 -11.79 18.79 56.55
N ASP A 246 -13.08 18.77 56.83
CA ASP A 246 -14.11 18.42 55.83
C ASP A 246 -14.11 19.44 54.67
N LEU A 247 -14.03 20.74 55.00
CA LEU A 247 -13.95 21.79 54.01
C LEU A 247 -12.69 21.71 53.17
N ALA A 248 -11.52 21.46 53.81
CA ALA A 248 -10.26 21.29 53.08
C ALA A 248 -10.31 20.08 52.13
N ASN A 249 -10.90 18.95 52.57
CA ASN A 249 -11.09 17.76 51.74
C ASN A 249 -12.05 18.03 50.56
N ALA A 250 -13.14 18.76 50.80
CA ALA A 250 -14.09 19.16 49.74
C ALA A 250 -13.42 20.03 48.68
N ARG A 251 -12.63 21.02 49.08
CA ARG A 251 -11.88 21.90 48.17
C ARG A 251 -10.81 21.12 47.40
N ALA A 252 -10.06 20.24 48.10
CA ALA A 252 -9.07 19.38 47.44
C ALA A 252 -9.69 18.47 46.36
N GLN A 253 -10.90 17.97 46.61
CA GLN A 253 -11.63 17.16 45.61
C GLN A 253 -12.06 17.99 44.39
N ALA A 254 -12.56 19.19 44.60
CA ALA A 254 -12.98 20.09 43.52
C ALA A 254 -11.77 20.46 42.65
N GLU A 255 -10.64 20.90 43.25
CA GLU A 255 -9.42 21.22 42.56
C GLU A 255 -8.82 20.01 41.83
N GLY A 256 -8.80 18.82 42.46
CA GLY A 256 -8.33 17.59 41.83
C GLY A 256 -9.20 17.17 40.63
N THR A 257 -10.51 17.44 40.68
CA THR A 257 -11.41 17.21 39.53
C THR A 257 -11.16 18.23 38.43
N ALA A 258 -11.00 19.52 38.76
CA ALA A 258 -10.73 20.59 37.82
C ALA A 258 -9.38 20.36 37.07
N ALA A 259 -8.36 19.82 37.76
CA ALA A 259 -7.05 19.57 37.21
C ALA A 259 -7.04 18.55 36.03
N ASN A 260 -8.09 17.74 35.85
CA ASN A 260 -8.23 16.81 34.72
C ASN A 260 -8.70 17.52 33.43
N LEU A 261 -9.33 18.69 33.51
CA LEU A 261 -9.91 19.36 32.34
C LEU A 261 -8.87 19.78 31.31
N PRO A 262 -7.76 20.47 31.67
CA PRO A 262 -6.78 20.91 30.68
C PRO A 262 -6.15 19.76 29.91
N GLN A 263 -5.98 18.58 30.54
CA GLN A 263 -5.46 17.40 29.88
C GLN A 263 -6.44 16.83 28.86
N LEU A 264 -7.74 16.78 29.18
CA LEU A 264 -8.79 16.32 28.27
C LEU A 264 -8.94 17.28 27.09
N GLU A 265 -8.93 18.58 27.32
CA GLU A 265 -8.95 19.62 26.27
C GLU A 265 -7.75 19.49 25.33
N ALA A 266 -6.55 19.27 25.87
CA ALA A 266 -5.36 19.03 25.04
C ALA A 266 -5.49 17.76 24.19
N GLN A 267 -6.02 16.65 24.75
CA GLN A 267 -6.25 15.41 24.02
C GLN A 267 -7.33 15.59 22.93
N GLU A 268 -8.39 16.36 23.21
CA GLU A 268 -9.42 16.69 22.22
C GLU A 268 -8.81 17.42 21.01
N LEU A 269 -8.02 18.48 21.26
CA LEU A 269 -7.34 19.24 20.21
C LEU A 269 -6.35 18.36 19.41
N GLN A 270 -5.65 17.45 20.09
CA GLN A 270 -4.77 16.48 19.41
C GLN A 270 -5.56 15.54 18.50
N ALA A 271 -6.73 15.05 18.93
CA ALA A 271 -7.60 14.21 18.12
C ALA A 271 -8.13 14.97 16.89
N ILE A 272 -8.54 16.23 17.06
CA ILE A 272 -8.95 17.12 15.96
C ILE A 272 -7.80 17.33 14.96
N ASN A 273 -6.57 17.53 15.44
CA ASN A 273 -5.41 17.67 14.59
C ASN A 273 -5.09 16.37 13.83
N ALA A 274 -5.27 15.21 14.46
CA ALA A 274 -5.09 13.92 13.78
C ALA A 274 -6.12 13.72 12.63
N ILE A 275 -7.37 14.09 12.86
CA ILE A 275 -8.42 14.09 11.82
C ILE A 275 -8.05 15.09 10.70
N SER A 276 -7.62 16.32 11.06
CA SER A 276 -7.20 17.33 10.10
C SER A 276 -6.06 16.83 9.22
N PHE A 277 -5.06 16.17 9.82
CA PHE A 277 -3.94 15.59 9.10
C PHE A 277 -4.39 14.52 8.08
N LEU A 278 -5.29 13.62 8.49
CA LEU A 278 -5.84 12.60 7.58
C LEU A 278 -6.62 13.20 6.41
N LEU A 279 -7.21 14.39 6.60
CA LEU A 279 -7.88 15.15 5.56
C LEU A 279 -6.94 16.04 4.73
N GLY A 280 -5.62 15.99 4.97
CA GLY A 280 -4.65 16.84 4.30
C GLY A 280 -4.81 18.33 4.64
N ALA A 281 -5.45 18.65 5.76
CA ALA A 281 -5.76 19.99 6.19
C ALA A 281 -4.74 20.51 7.24
N ALA A 282 -4.55 21.83 7.30
CA ALA A 282 -3.67 22.45 8.29
C ALA A 282 -4.25 22.32 9.73
N PRO A 283 -3.41 22.33 10.77
CA PRO A 283 -3.87 22.31 12.15
C PRO A 283 -4.89 23.42 12.43
N GLY A 284 -5.93 23.10 13.20
CA GLY A 284 -6.99 24.03 13.57
C GLY A 284 -8.10 24.24 12.51
N THR A 285 -7.91 23.82 11.27
CA THR A 285 -8.91 24.01 10.19
C THR A 285 -10.24 23.34 10.50
N MET A 286 -10.20 22.18 11.17
CA MET A 286 -11.37 21.39 11.51
C MET A 286 -11.97 21.73 12.88
N ALA A 287 -11.37 22.66 13.63
CA ALA A 287 -11.79 22.97 14.99
C ALA A 287 -13.27 23.43 15.06
N ALA A 288 -13.68 24.37 14.21
CA ALA A 288 -15.05 24.89 14.19
C ALA A 288 -16.12 23.81 13.92
N GLU A 289 -15.80 22.76 13.15
CA GLU A 289 -16.69 21.65 12.85
C GLU A 289 -16.69 20.62 13.99
N LEU A 290 -15.51 20.24 14.50
CA LEU A 290 -15.32 19.09 15.37
C LEU A 290 -15.39 19.42 16.88
N GLU A 291 -15.19 20.67 17.30
CA GLU A 291 -15.38 21.10 18.70
C GLU A 291 -16.85 21.05 19.14
N THR A 292 -17.79 21.05 18.18
CA THR A 292 -19.20 20.83 18.51
C THR A 292 -19.39 19.44 19.11
N ARG A 293 -19.78 19.39 20.39
CA ARG A 293 -19.93 18.14 21.13
C ARG A 293 -21.09 17.32 20.60
N LYS A 294 -20.82 16.05 20.33
CA LYS A 294 -21.82 15.04 19.95
C LYS A 294 -21.62 13.76 20.76
N PRO A 295 -22.67 12.93 20.92
CA PRO A 295 -22.53 11.65 21.60
C PRO A 295 -21.57 10.71 20.85
N ILE A 296 -21.03 9.72 21.57
CA ILE A 296 -20.30 8.62 20.95
C ILE A 296 -21.26 7.89 20.00
N PRO A 297 -20.87 7.65 18.73
CA PRO A 297 -21.72 6.96 17.77
C PRO A 297 -22.18 5.60 18.31
N PRO A 298 -23.49 5.31 18.27
CA PRO A 298 -24.03 4.06 18.82
C PRO A 298 -23.65 2.87 17.93
N ILE A 299 -23.46 1.70 18.54
CA ILE A 299 -23.32 0.45 17.80
C ILE A 299 -24.69 -0.09 17.38
N PRO A 300 -24.82 -0.71 16.19
CA PRO A 300 -26.06 -1.31 15.73
C PRO A 300 -26.38 -2.63 16.48
N PRO A 301 -27.62 -3.09 16.49
CA PRO A 301 -27.99 -4.37 17.12
C PRO A 301 -27.45 -5.59 16.36
N THR A 302 -27.21 -5.47 15.05
CA THR A 302 -26.63 -6.51 14.21
C THR A 302 -25.47 -5.93 13.38
N VAL A 303 -24.43 -6.75 13.16
CA VAL A 303 -23.21 -6.37 12.44
C VAL A 303 -23.00 -7.35 11.30
N PRO A 304 -23.19 -6.94 10.03
CA PRO A 304 -22.86 -7.75 8.87
C PRO A 304 -21.35 -8.02 8.80
N ILE A 305 -20.96 -9.31 8.78
CA ILE A 305 -19.53 -9.71 8.71
C ILE A 305 -19.17 -10.53 7.47
N GLY A 306 -20.15 -10.85 6.60
CA GLY A 306 -19.93 -11.68 5.43
C GLY A 306 -19.52 -13.12 5.74
N LEU A 307 -19.18 -13.87 4.69
CA LEU A 307 -18.71 -15.25 4.83
C LEU A 307 -17.17 -15.31 4.87
N PRO A 308 -16.57 -16.27 5.61
CA PRO A 308 -15.11 -16.44 5.63
C PRO A 308 -14.51 -16.66 4.23
N SER A 309 -15.20 -17.38 3.36
CA SER A 309 -14.76 -17.65 1.98
C SER A 309 -14.59 -16.39 1.11
N GLU A 310 -15.28 -15.30 1.45
CA GLU A 310 -15.20 -14.04 0.71
C GLU A 310 -14.00 -13.17 1.14
N LEU A 311 -13.35 -13.52 2.27
CA LEU A 311 -12.27 -12.69 2.84
C LEU A 311 -11.11 -12.49 1.85
N ALA A 312 -10.71 -13.56 1.18
CA ALA A 312 -9.61 -13.53 0.21
C ALA A 312 -9.89 -12.63 -1.01
N SER A 313 -11.16 -12.54 -1.43
CA SER A 313 -11.56 -11.66 -2.54
C SER A 313 -11.75 -10.22 -2.12
N ARG A 314 -11.99 -9.95 -0.82
CA ARG A 314 -12.26 -8.61 -0.29
C ARG A 314 -11.02 -7.89 0.19
N ARG A 315 -10.09 -8.58 0.85
CA ARG A 315 -8.92 -7.95 1.47
C ARG A 315 -7.87 -7.56 0.43
N PRO A 316 -7.53 -6.27 0.33
CA PRO A 316 -6.52 -5.81 -0.62
C PRO A 316 -5.12 -6.37 -0.36
N ASP A 317 -4.74 -6.64 0.91
CA ASP A 317 -3.44 -7.21 1.25
C ASP A 317 -3.28 -8.66 0.75
N ILE A 318 -4.35 -9.47 0.79
CA ILE A 318 -4.34 -10.83 0.22
C ILE A 318 -4.21 -10.75 -1.31
N ARG A 319 -4.98 -9.89 -1.96
CA ARG A 319 -4.93 -9.67 -3.41
C ARG A 319 -3.59 -9.11 -3.87
N GLN A 320 -2.97 -8.26 -3.05
CA GLN A 320 -1.61 -7.77 -3.27
C GLN A 320 -0.59 -8.91 -3.25
N ALA A 321 -0.68 -9.80 -2.26
CA ALA A 321 0.21 -10.95 -2.14
C ALA A 321 0.02 -11.95 -3.29
N ASP A 322 -1.22 -12.16 -3.78
CA ASP A 322 -1.54 -12.97 -4.96
C ASP A 322 -0.88 -12.38 -6.22
N ALA A 323 -1.01 -11.08 -6.45
CA ALA A 323 -0.37 -10.38 -7.56
C ALA A 323 1.17 -10.43 -7.49
N GLN A 324 1.76 -10.37 -6.30
CA GLN A 324 3.21 -10.54 -6.12
C GLN A 324 3.67 -11.97 -6.45
N LEU A 325 2.89 -12.98 -6.08
CA LEU A 325 3.14 -14.36 -6.45
C LEU A 325 3.05 -14.56 -7.96
N HIS A 326 2.07 -13.92 -8.61
CA HIS A 326 1.94 -13.91 -10.07
C HIS A 326 3.19 -13.32 -10.74
N ALA A 327 3.66 -12.16 -10.29
CA ALA A 327 4.87 -11.52 -10.82
C ALA A 327 6.10 -12.43 -10.67
N ALA A 328 6.29 -13.04 -9.50
CA ALA A 328 7.41 -13.96 -9.25
C ALA A 328 7.33 -15.23 -10.10
N THR A 329 6.13 -15.73 -10.39
CA THR A 329 5.92 -16.88 -11.28
C THR A 329 6.28 -16.53 -12.73
N ALA A 330 5.87 -15.36 -13.21
CA ALA A 330 6.22 -14.89 -14.55
C ALA A 330 7.75 -14.72 -14.71
N ASP A 331 8.44 -14.26 -13.66
CA ASP A 331 9.89 -14.11 -13.64
C ASP A 331 10.66 -15.45 -13.80
N ILE A 332 10.06 -16.59 -13.39
CA ILE A 332 10.61 -17.92 -13.70
C ILE A 332 10.64 -18.12 -15.21
N GLY A 333 9.57 -17.77 -15.92
CA GLY A 333 9.48 -17.87 -17.38
C GLY A 333 10.53 -16.99 -18.07
N VAL A 334 10.80 -15.78 -17.53
CA VAL A 334 11.91 -14.93 -18.04
C VAL A 334 13.25 -15.63 -17.88
N ALA A 335 13.50 -16.25 -16.72
CA ALA A 335 14.76 -16.97 -16.48
C ALA A 335 14.91 -18.22 -17.36
N GLU A 336 13.83 -18.95 -17.59
CA GLU A 336 13.81 -20.11 -18.49
C GLU A 336 14.03 -19.68 -19.95
N ALA A 337 13.45 -18.58 -20.39
CA ALA A 337 13.63 -18.07 -21.75
C ALA A 337 15.10 -17.73 -22.07
N ASN A 338 15.90 -17.37 -21.09
CA ASN A 338 17.33 -17.07 -21.28
C ASN A 338 18.20 -18.31 -21.59
N PHE A 339 17.68 -19.54 -21.49
CA PHE A 339 18.38 -20.76 -21.94
C PHE A 339 18.27 -20.98 -23.44
N PHE A 340 17.36 -20.31 -24.12
CA PHE A 340 17.09 -20.46 -25.52
C PHE A 340 17.84 -19.44 -26.37
N PRO A 341 18.07 -19.72 -27.68
CA PRO A 341 18.71 -18.78 -28.58
C PRO A 341 17.95 -17.47 -28.70
N SER A 342 18.62 -16.33 -28.58
CA SER A 342 18.05 -15.03 -28.91
C SER A 342 18.25 -14.70 -30.38
N VAL A 343 17.23 -14.16 -31.02
CA VAL A 343 17.25 -13.73 -32.43
C VAL A 343 17.00 -12.23 -32.47
N THR A 344 18.01 -11.49 -32.92
CA THR A 344 17.95 -10.04 -33.09
C THR A 344 17.99 -9.66 -34.56
N LEU A 345 17.02 -8.88 -35.00
CA LEU A 345 17.01 -8.25 -36.32
C LEU A 345 17.66 -6.86 -36.19
N SER A 346 18.77 -6.64 -36.87
CA SER A 346 19.46 -5.35 -36.91
C SER A 346 19.46 -4.77 -38.31
N GLY A 347 19.30 -3.46 -38.39
CA GLY A 347 19.38 -2.72 -39.64
C GLY A 347 20.09 -1.38 -39.45
N SER A 348 20.88 -0.95 -40.40
CA SER A 348 21.48 0.36 -40.39
C SER A 348 21.41 1.00 -41.78
N VAL A 349 21.19 2.29 -41.82
CA VAL A 349 21.25 3.15 -43.00
C VAL A 349 22.03 4.38 -42.61
N ALA A 350 23.15 4.63 -43.29
CA ALA A 350 24.01 5.77 -42.98
C ALA A 350 24.58 6.38 -44.23
N LEU A 351 24.92 7.67 -44.18
CA LEU A 351 25.74 8.38 -45.11
C LEU A 351 27.17 8.41 -44.53
N GLN A 352 28.16 7.92 -45.30
CA GLN A 352 29.56 7.83 -44.87
C GLN A 352 30.47 8.39 -45.93
N ALA A 353 31.35 9.32 -45.55
CA ALA A 353 32.34 9.90 -46.46
C ALA A 353 33.62 10.31 -45.73
N THR A 354 34.71 10.34 -46.46
CA THR A 354 36.03 10.83 -45.96
C THR A 354 36.17 12.35 -46.03
N GLN A 355 35.23 13.06 -46.64
CA GLN A 355 35.16 14.52 -46.72
C GLN A 355 33.76 14.96 -46.35
N PHE A 356 33.62 15.94 -45.48
CA PHE A 356 32.30 16.41 -44.98
C PHE A 356 31.40 16.87 -46.15
N SER A 357 31.98 17.55 -47.18
CA SER A 357 31.22 18.01 -48.35
C SER A 357 30.56 16.90 -49.15
N ARG A 358 31.04 15.65 -49.03
CA ARG A 358 30.54 14.49 -49.76
C ARG A 358 29.59 13.61 -48.99
N VAL A 359 29.35 13.91 -47.72
CA VAL A 359 28.46 13.09 -46.85
C VAL A 359 27.05 13.03 -47.45
N PHE A 360 26.56 14.09 -48.08
CA PHE A 360 25.21 14.16 -48.64
C PHE A 360 25.11 13.76 -50.13
N GLU A 361 26.19 13.23 -50.73
CA GLU A 361 26.15 12.68 -52.08
C GLU A 361 25.47 11.28 -52.06
N ALA A 362 24.77 10.92 -53.14
CA ALA A 362 24.10 9.61 -53.26
C ALA A 362 25.05 8.42 -53.08
N ASN A 363 26.32 8.60 -53.45
CA ASN A 363 27.38 7.58 -53.34
C ASN A 363 27.90 7.39 -51.90
N ALA A 364 27.50 8.24 -50.97
CA ALA A 364 27.85 8.12 -49.55
C ALA A 364 26.93 7.14 -48.80
N LEU A 365 25.82 6.69 -49.41
CA LEU A 365 24.84 5.81 -48.78
C LEU A 365 25.41 4.43 -48.53
N THR A 366 25.38 3.99 -47.27
CA THR A 366 25.66 2.63 -46.85
C THR A 366 24.46 2.05 -46.11
N TYR A 367 24.19 0.78 -46.28
CA TYR A 367 23.13 0.11 -45.53
C TYR A 367 23.54 -1.34 -45.22
N GLY A 368 23.00 -1.84 -44.11
CA GLY A 368 23.13 -3.24 -43.73
C GLY A 368 21.81 -3.70 -43.05
N LEU A 369 21.35 -4.88 -43.36
CA LEU A 369 20.19 -5.50 -42.72
C LEU A 369 20.48 -7.00 -42.56
N GLY A 370 20.26 -7.53 -41.37
CA GLY A 370 20.43 -8.95 -41.15
C GLY A 370 19.96 -9.44 -39.77
N PRO A 371 19.53 -10.69 -39.66
CA PRO A 371 19.33 -11.35 -38.40
C PRO A 371 20.67 -11.79 -37.80
N SER A 372 20.77 -11.69 -36.46
CA SER A 372 21.84 -12.32 -35.68
C SER A 372 21.23 -13.30 -34.68
N ILE A 373 21.86 -14.44 -34.46
CA ILE A 373 21.44 -15.47 -33.52
C ILE A 373 22.55 -15.65 -32.51
N SER A 374 22.18 -15.52 -31.22
CA SER A 374 23.10 -15.78 -30.10
C SER A 374 22.59 -16.96 -29.28
N ILE A 375 23.45 -17.96 -29.07
CA ILE A 375 23.13 -19.18 -28.34
C ILE A 375 24.07 -19.27 -27.14
N PRO A 376 23.57 -19.29 -25.89
CA PRO A 376 24.41 -19.45 -24.71
C PRO A 376 24.89 -20.90 -24.58
N ILE A 377 26.18 -21.17 -24.90
CA ILE A 377 26.75 -22.52 -24.82
C ILE A 377 27.31 -22.80 -23.43
N PHE A 378 28.04 -21.83 -22.86
CA PHE A 378 28.63 -21.97 -21.52
C PHE A 378 28.70 -20.61 -20.81
N GLU A 379 28.12 -20.53 -19.65
CA GLU A 379 28.07 -19.32 -18.83
C GLU A 379 28.45 -19.58 -17.35
N GLY A 380 29.26 -20.56 -17.09
CA GLY A 380 29.78 -20.86 -15.74
C GLY A 380 28.69 -21.17 -14.71
N GLY A 381 27.52 -21.65 -15.16
CA GLY A 381 26.36 -21.93 -14.27
C GLY A 381 25.44 -20.76 -13.99
N ARG A 382 25.69 -19.54 -14.54
CA ARG A 382 24.88 -18.34 -14.28
C ARG A 382 23.40 -18.56 -14.57
N LEU A 383 23.04 -19.12 -15.71
CA LEU A 383 21.65 -19.36 -16.08
C LEU A 383 20.94 -20.31 -15.11
N THR A 384 21.59 -21.43 -14.75
CA THR A 384 21.02 -22.42 -13.80
C THR A 384 20.78 -21.77 -12.44
N ARG A 385 21.77 -21.03 -11.92
CA ARG A 385 21.64 -20.35 -10.63
C ARG A 385 20.62 -19.23 -10.66
N THR A 386 20.47 -18.52 -11.77
CA THR A 386 19.41 -17.52 -11.95
C THR A 386 18.04 -18.17 -11.91
N LEU A 387 17.84 -19.30 -12.59
CA LEU A 387 16.59 -20.04 -12.56
C LEU A 387 16.27 -20.57 -11.16
N GLU A 388 17.24 -21.15 -10.46
CA GLU A 388 17.09 -21.57 -9.05
C GLU A 388 16.65 -20.40 -8.17
N LEU A 389 17.34 -19.26 -8.29
CA LEU A 389 16.98 -18.03 -7.56
C LEU A 389 15.52 -17.63 -7.79
N ARG A 390 15.06 -17.59 -9.06
CA ARG A 390 13.68 -17.21 -9.38
C ARG A 390 12.66 -18.22 -8.85
N LYS A 391 12.96 -19.51 -8.91
CA LYS A 391 12.13 -20.57 -8.31
C LYS A 391 11.99 -20.42 -6.79
N ASP A 392 13.08 -20.09 -6.10
CA ASP A 392 13.04 -19.92 -4.66
C ASP A 392 12.33 -18.62 -4.27
N GLN A 393 12.47 -17.53 -5.04
CA GLN A 393 11.68 -16.31 -4.87
C GLN A 393 10.17 -16.54 -5.07
N ALA A 394 9.77 -17.36 -6.03
CA ALA A 394 8.36 -17.72 -6.20
C ALA A 394 7.82 -18.57 -5.04
N LYS A 395 8.62 -19.50 -4.49
CA LYS A 395 8.25 -20.25 -3.28
C LYS A 395 8.11 -19.33 -2.06
N GLU A 396 9.01 -18.37 -1.91
CA GLU A 396 8.92 -17.35 -0.85
C GLU A 396 7.64 -16.53 -0.99
N ALA A 397 7.31 -16.07 -2.21
CA ALA A 397 6.08 -15.35 -2.49
C ALA A 397 4.82 -16.20 -2.17
N ALA A 398 4.84 -17.50 -2.46
CA ALA A 398 3.76 -18.42 -2.11
C ALA A 398 3.57 -18.57 -0.59
N LEU A 399 4.67 -18.66 0.18
CA LEU A 399 4.63 -18.69 1.64
C LEU A 399 4.13 -17.36 2.22
N ASN A 400 4.52 -16.23 1.63
CA ASN A 400 4.04 -14.91 2.02
C ASN A 400 2.53 -14.76 1.76
N TYR A 401 2.02 -15.27 0.63
CA TYR A 401 0.59 -15.34 0.36
C TYR A 401 -0.15 -16.16 1.43
N GLN A 402 0.31 -17.38 1.73
CA GLN A 402 -0.29 -18.21 2.78
C GLN A 402 -0.27 -17.53 4.15
N LYS A 403 0.85 -16.90 4.51
CA LYS A 403 0.99 -16.14 5.76
C LYS A 403 -0.03 -15.00 5.82
N THR A 404 -0.19 -14.24 4.75
CA THR A 404 -1.15 -13.12 4.67
C THR A 404 -2.59 -13.61 4.83
N VAL A 405 -2.95 -14.71 4.19
CA VAL A 405 -4.27 -15.33 4.34
C VAL A 405 -4.52 -15.77 5.79
N LEU A 406 -3.57 -16.47 6.41
CA LEU A 406 -3.70 -16.91 7.81
C LEU A 406 -3.81 -15.71 8.76
N GLN A 407 -2.97 -14.69 8.57
CA GLN A 407 -3.01 -13.47 9.37
C GLN A 407 -4.38 -12.80 9.26
N ALA A 408 -4.97 -12.75 8.06
CA ALA A 408 -6.29 -12.17 7.83
C ALA A 408 -7.39 -12.89 8.65
N PHE A 409 -7.37 -14.22 8.70
CA PHE A 409 -8.32 -14.97 9.54
C PHE A 409 -8.11 -14.71 11.03
N HIS A 410 -6.86 -14.64 11.49
CA HIS A 410 -6.54 -14.30 12.88
C HIS A 410 -6.98 -12.87 13.24
N ASP A 411 -6.79 -11.91 12.34
CA ASP A 411 -7.21 -10.52 12.54
C ASP A 411 -8.72 -10.43 12.77
N VAL A 412 -9.52 -11.11 11.95
CA VAL A 412 -10.98 -11.12 12.09
C VAL A 412 -11.41 -11.84 13.37
N ASP A 413 -10.85 -13.02 13.67
CA ASP A 413 -11.21 -13.78 14.89
C ASP A 413 -10.85 -12.98 16.16
N ASN A 414 -9.67 -12.35 16.20
CA ASN A 414 -9.25 -11.48 17.29
C ASN A 414 -10.16 -10.26 17.44
N ALA A 415 -10.55 -9.61 16.33
CA ALA A 415 -11.46 -8.48 16.37
C ALA A 415 -12.86 -8.89 16.87
N LEU A 416 -13.39 -10.05 16.49
CA LEU A 416 -14.65 -10.58 16.99
C LEU A 416 -14.58 -10.91 18.49
N ILE A 417 -13.46 -11.47 18.97
CA ILE A 417 -13.23 -11.76 20.38
C ILE A 417 -13.23 -10.46 21.20
N ALA A 418 -12.45 -9.45 20.76
CA ALA A 418 -12.35 -8.16 21.41
C ALA A 418 -13.73 -7.47 21.46
N TYR A 419 -14.40 -7.35 20.31
CA TYR A 419 -15.71 -6.72 20.19
C TYR A 419 -16.75 -7.32 21.14
N ARG A 420 -16.78 -8.65 21.26
CA ARG A 420 -17.69 -9.33 22.18
C ARG A 420 -17.31 -9.09 23.64
N ALA A 421 -16.04 -9.23 24.00
CA ALA A 421 -15.56 -9.08 25.38
C ALA A 421 -15.83 -7.66 25.90
N ASP A 422 -15.54 -6.65 25.06
CA ASP A 422 -15.69 -5.25 25.47
C ASP A 422 -17.16 -4.80 25.52
N GLN A 423 -18.07 -5.40 24.73
CA GLN A 423 -19.51 -5.21 24.93
C GLN A 423 -19.96 -5.71 26.31
N LEU A 424 -19.57 -6.91 26.72
CA LEU A 424 -19.89 -7.47 28.03
C LEU A 424 -19.33 -6.62 29.18
N ARG A 425 -18.10 -6.14 29.03
CA ARG A 425 -17.43 -5.24 29.97
C ARG A 425 -18.18 -3.91 30.07
N ARG A 426 -18.52 -3.28 28.95
CA ARG A 426 -19.29 -2.03 28.90
C ARG A 426 -20.61 -2.17 29.65
N ASP A 427 -21.36 -3.26 29.45
CA ASP A 427 -22.64 -3.46 30.09
C ASP A 427 -22.52 -3.57 31.62
N ARG A 428 -21.44 -4.19 32.13
CA ARG A 428 -21.11 -4.24 33.55
C ARG A 428 -20.76 -2.85 34.09
N LEU A 429 -20.01 -2.06 33.36
CA LEU A 429 -19.63 -0.70 33.74
C LEU A 429 -20.82 0.27 33.70
N VAL A 430 -21.75 0.09 32.78
CA VAL A 430 -23.04 0.82 32.78
C VAL A 430 -23.83 0.54 34.07
N ALA A 431 -23.93 -0.74 34.45
CA ALA A 431 -24.59 -1.12 35.68
C ALA A 431 -23.86 -0.56 36.92
N GLN A 432 -22.52 -0.60 36.94
CA GLN A 432 -21.71 -0.03 38.02
C GLN A 432 -21.92 1.48 38.15
N SER A 433 -21.87 2.24 37.06
CA SER A 433 -22.12 3.69 37.06
C SER A 433 -23.51 4.03 37.62
N ALA A 434 -24.55 3.26 37.23
CA ALA A 434 -25.90 3.46 37.76
C ALA A 434 -25.98 3.24 39.28
N GLN A 435 -25.32 2.19 39.81
CA GLN A 435 -25.32 1.94 41.26
C GLN A 435 -24.47 2.97 42.02
N SER A 436 -23.33 3.39 41.48
CA SER A 436 -22.49 4.43 42.08
C SER A 436 -23.24 5.78 42.17
N ARG A 437 -24.03 6.11 41.15
CA ARG A 437 -24.88 7.32 41.16
C ARG A 437 -25.92 7.25 42.25
N ARG A 438 -26.55 6.09 42.42
CA ARG A 438 -27.53 5.88 43.53
C ARG A 438 -26.85 5.97 44.89
N ALA A 439 -25.66 5.40 45.05
CA ALA A 439 -24.87 5.47 46.27
C ALA A 439 -24.56 6.94 46.64
N LEU A 440 -24.13 7.74 45.68
CA LEU A 440 -23.88 9.18 45.91
C LEU A 440 -25.14 9.93 46.32
N GLN A 441 -26.30 9.65 45.71
CA GLN A 441 -27.57 10.26 46.12
C GLN A 441 -27.89 9.95 47.59
N ILE A 442 -27.79 8.69 48.00
CA ILE A 442 -28.03 8.27 49.36
C ILE A 442 -27.02 8.90 50.34
N ALA A 443 -25.72 8.92 49.98
CA ALA A 443 -24.69 9.55 50.81
C ALA A 443 -24.95 11.04 51.02
N ASN A 444 -25.34 11.76 49.97
CA ASN A 444 -25.70 13.20 50.05
C ASN A 444 -26.92 13.44 50.95
N GLU A 445 -27.98 12.60 50.85
CA GLU A 445 -29.18 12.71 51.69
C GLU A 445 -28.86 12.46 53.16
N ARG A 446 -28.08 11.43 53.47
CA ARG A 446 -27.64 11.10 54.85
C ARG A 446 -26.79 12.22 55.43
N TYR A 447 -25.82 12.74 54.65
CA TYR A 447 -24.98 13.86 55.10
C TYR A 447 -25.78 15.13 55.36
N ARG A 448 -26.72 15.50 54.46
CA ARG A 448 -27.62 16.65 54.69
C ARG A 448 -28.42 16.55 55.96
N ASN A 449 -28.88 15.33 56.31
CA ASN A 449 -29.65 15.06 57.52
C ASN A 449 -28.79 14.82 58.77
N GLY A 450 -27.45 14.94 58.66
CA GLY A 450 -26.53 14.72 59.80
C GLY A 450 -26.35 13.26 60.20
N LEU A 451 -26.74 12.30 59.34
CA LEU A 451 -26.71 10.85 59.61
C LEU A 451 -25.39 10.19 59.16
N SER A 452 -24.52 10.91 58.50
CA SER A 452 -23.19 10.43 58.09
C SER A 452 -22.17 11.58 58.03
N ASP A 453 -20.88 11.26 58.01
CA ASP A 453 -19.80 12.21 57.84
C ASP A 453 -19.58 12.56 56.35
N PHE A 454 -18.75 13.59 56.10
CA PHE A 454 -18.44 14.03 54.74
C PHE A 454 -17.61 13.00 53.98
N LEU A 455 -16.86 12.13 54.63
CA LEU A 455 -15.98 11.14 54.00
C LEU A 455 -16.78 10.12 53.16
N GLU A 456 -18.04 9.77 53.61
CA GLU A 456 -18.94 8.92 52.84
C GLU A 456 -19.32 9.58 51.50
N VAL A 457 -19.63 10.89 51.50
CA VAL A 457 -19.95 11.67 50.30
C VAL A 457 -18.75 11.73 49.37
N LEU A 458 -17.58 12.07 49.91
CA LEU A 458 -16.33 12.19 49.15
C LEU A 458 -15.98 10.85 48.46
N THR A 459 -16.11 9.74 49.19
CA THR A 459 -15.85 8.40 48.67
C THR A 459 -16.83 8.03 47.54
N ALA A 460 -18.12 8.31 47.73
CA ALA A 460 -19.15 8.07 46.72
C ALA A 460 -18.97 8.94 45.48
N GLN A 461 -18.55 10.22 45.62
CA GLN A 461 -18.24 11.10 44.50
C GLN A 461 -17.06 10.57 43.66
N ARG A 462 -15.95 10.17 44.29
CA ARG A 462 -14.78 9.59 43.61
C ARG A 462 -15.15 8.31 42.88
N THR A 463 -15.92 7.44 43.52
CA THR A 463 -16.37 6.17 42.93
C THR A 463 -17.27 6.40 41.72
N LEU A 464 -18.18 7.39 41.77
CA LEU A 464 -19.02 7.74 40.62
C LEU A 464 -18.24 8.31 39.48
N LEU A 465 -17.33 9.27 39.74
CA LEU A 465 -16.47 9.86 38.69
C LEU A 465 -15.70 8.78 37.95
N GLN A 466 -15.05 7.87 38.69
CA GLN A 466 -14.29 6.77 38.08
C GLN A 466 -15.21 5.84 37.28
N ALA A 467 -16.37 5.46 37.83
CA ALA A 467 -17.32 4.58 37.15
C ALA A 467 -17.91 5.20 35.87
N ASP A 468 -18.17 6.52 35.87
CA ASP A 468 -18.66 7.23 34.69
C ASP A 468 -17.57 7.36 33.61
N GLN A 469 -16.30 7.59 33.98
CA GLN A 469 -15.14 7.62 33.06
C GLN A 469 -14.88 6.23 32.46
N ASP A 470 -14.90 5.17 33.29
CA ASP A 470 -14.73 3.79 32.82
C ASP A 470 -15.86 3.37 31.87
N ARG A 471 -17.08 3.79 32.11
CA ARG A 471 -18.24 3.58 31.23
C ARG A 471 -18.02 4.29 29.86
N ALA A 472 -17.60 5.56 29.87
CA ALA A 472 -17.35 6.32 28.65
C ALA A 472 -16.23 5.68 27.83
N THR A 473 -15.11 5.34 28.48
CA THR A 473 -13.98 4.66 27.86
C THR A 473 -14.42 3.32 27.24
N ALA A 474 -15.13 2.48 27.97
CA ALA A 474 -15.61 1.20 27.46
C ALA A 474 -16.57 1.35 26.27
N THR A 475 -17.43 2.39 26.29
CA THR A 475 -18.33 2.69 25.16
C THR A 475 -17.51 3.07 23.90
N THR A 476 -16.50 3.92 24.05
CA THR A 476 -15.58 4.30 22.99
C THR A 476 -14.82 3.07 22.43
N THR A 477 -14.33 2.20 23.34
CA THR A 477 -13.62 0.98 22.95
C THR A 477 -14.47 0.07 22.08
N VAL A 478 -15.73 -0.19 22.48
CA VAL A 478 -16.64 -1.05 21.69
C VAL A 478 -16.87 -0.50 20.28
N SER A 479 -17.05 0.82 20.13
CA SER A 479 -17.21 1.45 18.81
C SER A 479 -15.89 1.37 17.99
N THR A 480 -14.74 1.49 18.66
CA THR A 480 -13.43 1.32 18.03
C THR A 480 -13.19 -0.12 17.58
N ASP A 481 -13.56 -1.11 18.38
CA ASP A 481 -13.45 -2.54 18.03
C ASP A 481 -14.28 -2.88 16.81
N LEU A 482 -15.47 -2.28 16.69
CA LEU A 482 -16.32 -2.44 15.52
C LEU A 482 -15.64 -1.90 14.25
N ILE A 483 -14.98 -0.75 14.34
CA ILE A 483 -14.17 -0.19 13.23
C ILE A 483 -13.03 -1.12 12.86
N MET A 484 -12.31 -1.65 13.86
CA MET A 484 -11.21 -2.60 13.63
C MET A 484 -11.70 -3.91 13.02
N LEU A 485 -12.89 -4.37 13.37
CA LEU A 485 -13.53 -5.52 12.77
C LEU A 485 -13.80 -5.28 11.27
N TYR A 486 -14.38 -4.14 10.88
CA TYR A 486 -14.60 -3.81 9.46
C TYR A 486 -13.30 -3.61 8.67
N LYS A 487 -12.26 -3.04 9.31
CA LYS A 487 -10.92 -3.00 8.74
C LYS A 487 -10.38 -4.41 8.46
N ALA A 488 -10.50 -5.32 9.43
CA ALA A 488 -10.05 -6.71 9.30
C ALA A 488 -10.83 -7.48 8.22
N LEU A 489 -12.10 -7.17 8.03
CA LEU A 489 -12.96 -7.73 6.99
C LEU A 489 -12.71 -7.14 5.59
N GLY A 490 -11.89 -6.10 5.47
CA GLY A 490 -11.51 -5.50 4.19
C GLY A 490 -12.61 -4.66 3.55
N GLY A 491 -13.52 -4.05 4.35
CA GLY A 491 -14.62 -3.21 3.84
C GLY A 491 -14.23 -1.75 3.62
N GLY A 492 -14.82 -1.09 2.60
CA GLY A 492 -14.79 0.37 2.43
C GLY A 492 -13.90 0.92 1.31
N TRP A 493 -12.90 0.19 0.83
CA TRP A 493 -11.99 0.68 -0.22
C TRP A 493 -12.68 0.89 -1.58
N GLN A 494 -13.83 0.26 -1.82
CA GLN A 494 -14.58 0.34 -3.06
C GLN A 494 -15.14 1.75 -3.34
N ILE A 495 -15.27 2.60 -2.33
CA ILE A 495 -15.70 4.00 -2.49
C ILE A 495 -14.80 4.79 -3.46
N GLY A 496 -13.51 4.44 -3.53
CA GLY A 496 -12.56 5.05 -4.44
C GLY A 496 -12.75 4.64 -5.91
N GLU A 497 -13.53 3.60 -6.21
CA GLU A 497 -13.75 3.09 -7.57
C GLU A 497 -15.02 3.62 -8.21
N GLN A 498 -15.97 4.10 -7.42
CA GLN A 498 -17.25 4.64 -7.94
C GLN A 498 -17.07 5.99 -8.64
N LYS A 499 -15.90 6.61 -8.53
CA LYS A 499 -15.58 7.94 -9.09
C LYS A 499 -14.63 7.91 -10.30
N SER A 500 -14.09 6.77 -10.67
CA SER A 500 -13.21 6.57 -11.82
C SER A 500 -13.97 5.94 -12.99
#